data_c9fd7833f047cc4a536492d880e5eb7c
#
_entry.id   c9fd7833f047cc4a536492d880e5eb7c
#
_cell.length_a   1.000
_cell.length_b   1.000
_cell.length_c   1.000
_cell.angle_alpha   90.00
_cell.angle_beta   90.00
_cell.angle_gamma   90.00
#
_symmetry.space_group_name_H-M   'P 1'
#
loop_
_entity.id
_entity.type
_entity.pdbx_description
1 polymer ?
#
loop_
_entity_poly.entity_id
_entity_poly.type
_entity_poly.pdbx_seq_one_letter_code
_entity_poly.pdbx_strand_id
1 'polypeptide(L)'
;GCYWKQCTFCDVGLDYISRYEITPTKHLIGQIERLIGETDRRTFHFVDEAAPPAALKSLAIALLEREVRISWWGNIRFEKAFTPDLCRLLAASGCIAVTAGLEAASDRLLVKMKKGITVDQTARVAAALREAGILVHAYLMYGFPSETVQETIDSLERVRQLFCADLVQSAFWHRFTATAHSPIGLDPQANGLRILGPDFQGFAENDLSHLHRKGQTPEGIGEGLRRSMLNFIEGRGLSMDVRAWFDINTPRPRVSSTWTNRALQKRRSDDAAVADRHCIWIGGPPVVQTQGKRARLYVPGGIKETAVTLPAPQAMWLSDLLQEGRLRSEREGSYPSWREVRRAFPGSTAEFTSFVKQPSWERIRAAGLLLV
;
A
#
# COMPACT_ATOMS: atom_id res chain seq x y z
N GLY A 1 -7.11 -15.97 -4.89
CA GLY A 1 -7.71 -15.09 -5.90
C GLY A 1 -7.47 -13.62 -5.65
N CYS A 2 -8.01 -12.77 -6.51
CA CYS A 2 -7.86 -11.32 -6.41
C CYS A 2 -9.23 -10.64 -6.33
N TYR A 3 -9.44 -9.80 -5.34
CA TYR A 3 -10.72 -9.08 -5.17
C TYR A 3 -11.03 -8.03 -6.26
N TRP A 4 -9.99 -7.51 -6.96
CA TRP A 4 -10.14 -6.48 -7.99
C TRP A 4 -10.78 -7.01 -9.29
N LYS A 5 -10.31 -8.14 -9.81
CA LYS A 5 -10.89 -8.88 -10.95
C LYS A 5 -11.09 -8.09 -12.26
N GLN A 6 -10.36 -7.00 -12.50
CA GLN A 6 -10.58 -6.14 -13.66
C GLN A 6 -9.39 -5.99 -14.58
N CYS A 7 -8.18 -6.43 -14.16
CA CYS A 7 -6.98 -6.24 -14.95
C CYS A 7 -7.07 -6.98 -16.30
N THR A 8 -6.79 -6.28 -17.40
CA THR A 8 -6.94 -6.83 -18.76
C THR A 8 -5.90 -7.88 -19.12
N PHE A 9 -4.77 -7.90 -18.40
CA PHE A 9 -3.65 -8.82 -18.62
C PHE A 9 -3.67 -10.04 -17.69
N CYS A 10 -4.59 -10.09 -16.75
CA CYS A 10 -4.67 -11.13 -15.73
C CYS A 10 -5.75 -12.15 -16.10
N ASP A 11 -5.57 -13.42 -15.75
CA ASP A 11 -6.50 -14.51 -16.07
C ASP A 11 -7.76 -14.48 -15.18
N VAL A 12 -8.40 -13.33 -15.13
CA VAL A 12 -9.59 -13.07 -14.29
C VAL A 12 -10.80 -13.94 -14.66
N GLY A 13 -10.79 -14.57 -15.81
CA GLY A 13 -11.83 -15.53 -16.23
C GLY A 13 -11.68 -16.91 -15.58
N LEU A 14 -10.53 -17.24 -15.03
CA LEU A 14 -10.30 -18.53 -14.37
C LEU A 14 -10.90 -18.54 -12.97
N ASP A 15 -11.61 -19.62 -12.63
CA ASP A 15 -12.37 -19.76 -11.39
C ASP A 15 -11.50 -19.48 -10.14
N TYR A 16 -10.30 -20.03 -10.06
CA TYR A 16 -9.42 -19.86 -8.90
C TYR A 16 -8.88 -18.42 -8.74
N ILE A 17 -8.87 -17.59 -9.80
CA ILE A 17 -8.53 -16.16 -9.73
C ILE A 17 -9.79 -15.33 -9.52
N SER A 18 -10.89 -15.67 -10.20
CA SER A 18 -12.15 -14.94 -10.13
C SER A 18 -12.89 -15.16 -8.81
N ARG A 19 -12.72 -16.32 -8.17
CA ARG A 19 -13.32 -16.61 -6.87
C ARG A 19 -12.45 -16.02 -5.77
N TYR A 20 -12.88 -14.89 -5.25
CA TYR A 20 -12.26 -14.29 -4.07
C TYR A 20 -13.25 -14.28 -2.91
N GLU A 21 -12.93 -15.04 -1.87
CA GLU A 21 -13.71 -15.11 -0.63
C GLU A 21 -12.79 -14.71 0.52
N ILE A 22 -13.21 -13.70 1.28
CA ILE A 22 -12.45 -13.25 2.45
C ILE A 22 -12.62 -14.30 3.55
N THR A 23 -11.51 -14.91 3.97
CA THR A 23 -11.50 -15.76 5.17
C THR A 23 -11.87 -14.92 6.39
N PRO A 24 -12.88 -15.31 7.18
CA PRO A 24 -13.24 -14.59 8.39
C PRO A 24 -12.04 -14.43 9.33
N THR A 25 -11.82 -13.22 9.82
CA THR A 25 -10.63 -12.87 10.63
C THR A 25 -10.44 -13.82 11.82
N LYS A 26 -11.52 -14.17 12.53
CA LYS A 26 -11.48 -15.13 13.65
C LYS A 26 -10.91 -16.49 13.24
N HIS A 27 -11.30 -16.97 12.06
CA HIS A 27 -10.80 -18.26 11.54
C HIS A 27 -9.31 -18.15 11.17
N LEU A 28 -8.91 -17.07 10.49
CA LEU A 28 -7.53 -16.84 10.09
C LEU A 28 -6.59 -16.74 11.32
N ILE A 29 -6.99 -16.02 12.36
CA ILE A 29 -6.23 -15.94 13.61
C ILE A 29 -6.10 -17.32 14.26
N GLY A 30 -7.20 -18.11 14.33
CA GLY A 30 -7.14 -19.46 14.87
C GLY A 30 -6.18 -20.38 14.10
N GLN A 31 -6.11 -20.23 12.77
CA GLN A 31 -5.12 -20.95 11.94
C GLN A 31 -3.68 -20.51 12.26
N ILE A 32 -3.44 -19.20 12.40
CA ILE A 32 -2.12 -18.65 12.76
C ILE A 32 -1.68 -19.19 14.13
N GLU A 33 -2.55 -19.12 15.14
CA GLU A 33 -2.25 -19.62 16.50
C GLU A 33 -1.95 -21.11 16.50
N ARG A 34 -2.73 -21.92 15.75
CA ARG A 34 -2.48 -23.35 15.58
C ARG A 34 -1.12 -23.61 14.95
N LEU A 35 -0.81 -22.92 13.84
CA LEU A 35 0.48 -23.09 13.16
C LEU A 35 1.66 -22.70 14.06
N ILE A 36 1.52 -21.64 14.88
CA ILE A 36 2.53 -21.28 15.89
C ILE A 36 2.71 -22.42 16.89
N GLY A 37 1.61 -22.99 17.40
CA GLY A 37 1.67 -24.10 18.36
C GLY A 37 2.30 -25.37 17.78
N GLU A 38 2.04 -25.68 16.51
CA GLU A 38 2.56 -26.87 15.82
C GLU A 38 4.03 -26.72 15.39
N THR A 39 4.48 -25.50 15.03
CA THR A 39 5.78 -25.29 14.36
C THR A 39 6.76 -24.41 15.12
N ASP A 40 6.30 -23.69 16.14
CA ASP A 40 7.02 -22.61 16.83
C ASP A 40 7.51 -21.48 15.90
N ARG A 41 6.91 -21.37 14.69
CA ARG A 41 7.27 -20.33 13.73
C ARG A 41 6.32 -19.14 13.85
N ARG A 42 6.89 -17.93 13.77
CA ARG A 42 6.14 -16.68 13.90
C ARG A 42 6.30 -15.77 12.68
N THR A 43 6.74 -16.32 11.56
CA THR A 43 6.90 -15.60 10.30
C THR A 43 5.95 -16.18 9.26
N PHE A 44 5.13 -15.32 8.64
CA PHE A 44 4.07 -15.72 7.74
C PHE A 44 4.13 -14.95 6.43
N HIS A 45 3.89 -15.65 5.33
CA HIS A 45 3.62 -15.06 4.03
C HIS A 45 2.16 -15.31 3.67
N PHE A 46 1.37 -14.24 3.52
CA PHE A 46 0.01 -14.32 3.01
C PHE A 46 0.03 -14.38 1.49
N VAL A 47 -0.51 -15.46 0.94
CA VAL A 47 -0.41 -15.81 -0.49
C VAL A 47 -1.60 -15.33 -1.34
N ASP A 48 -2.45 -14.45 -0.82
CA ASP A 48 -3.47 -13.80 -1.63
C ASP A 48 -2.81 -13.08 -2.81
N GLU A 49 -3.41 -13.13 -4.00
CA GLU A 49 -2.94 -12.35 -5.16
C GLU A 49 -2.99 -10.84 -4.90
N ALA A 50 -3.97 -10.40 -4.12
CA ALA A 50 -4.03 -9.08 -3.53
C ALA A 50 -5.00 -9.09 -2.35
N ALA A 51 -4.53 -8.77 -1.16
CA ALA A 51 -5.36 -8.67 0.03
C ALA A 51 -6.09 -7.32 0.11
N PRO A 52 -7.41 -7.28 0.36
CA PRO A 52 -8.16 -6.03 0.50
C PRO A 52 -7.71 -5.24 1.73
N PRO A 53 -7.64 -3.90 1.66
CA PRO A 53 -7.28 -3.07 2.80
C PRO A 53 -8.14 -3.31 4.05
N ALA A 54 -9.45 -3.55 3.87
CA ALA A 54 -10.36 -3.83 4.97
C ALA A 54 -10.07 -5.17 5.68
N ALA A 55 -9.71 -6.22 4.92
CA ALA A 55 -9.32 -7.51 5.50
C ALA A 55 -8.01 -7.39 6.28
N LEU A 56 -7.01 -6.69 5.73
CA LEU A 56 -5.74 -6.44 6.42
C LEU A 56 -5.92 -5.58 7.68
N LYS A 57 -6.82 -4.58 7.64
CA LYS A 57 -7.19 -3.80 8.83
C LYS A 57 -7.75 -4.70 9.93
N SER A 58 -8.74 -5.55 9.60
CA SER A 58 -9.35 -6.47 10.55
C SER A 58 -8.35 -7.47 11.12
N LEU A 59 -7.47 -8.02 10.28
CA LEU A 59 -6.38 -8.90 10.71
C LEU A 59 -5.44 -8.19 11.68
N ALA A 60 -4.99 -6.98 11.35
CA ALA A 60 -4.05 -6.22 12.18
C ALA A 60 -4.66 -5.90 13.55
N ILE A 61 -5.92 -5.50 13.60
CA ILE A 61 -6.65 -5.26 14.86
C ILE A 61 -6.68 -6.56 15.69
N ALA A 62 -7.10 -7.68 15.10
CA ALA A 62 -7.25 -8.94 15.81
C ALA A 62 -5.90 -9.50 16.32
N LEU A 63 -4.82 -9.37 15.55
CA LEU A 63 -3.47 -9.73 16.00
C LEU A 63 -3.06 -8.94 17.25
N LEU A 64 -3.31 -7.63 17.24
CA LEU A 64 -2.96 -6.74 18.34
C LEU A 64 -3.86 -6.95 19.57
N GLU A 65 -5.18 -7.12 19.40
CA GLU A 65 -6.13 -7.38 20.49
C GLU A 65 -5.83 -8.70 21.22
N ARG A 66 -5.41 -9.72 20.48
CA ARG A 66 -5.08 -11.04 21.03
C ARG A 66 -3.61 -11.19 21.42
N GLU A 67 -2.81 -10.14 21.26
CA GLU A 67 -1.38 -10.12 21.52
C GLU A 67 -0.60 -11.22 20.75
N VAL A 68 -1.12 -11.60 19.55
CA VAL A 68 -0.47 -12.58 18.67
C VAL A 68 0.67 -11.89 17.91
N ARG A 69 1.89 -12.09 18.38
CA ARG A 69 3.09 -11.45 17.80
C ARG A 69 3.65 -12.32 16.68
N ILE A 70 3.59 -11.80 15.46
CA ILE A 70 4.14 -12.40 14.25
C ILE A 70 4.88 -11.36 13.42
N SER A 71 5.75 -11.81 12.52
CA SER A 71 6.23 -11.02 11.39
C SER A 71 5.55 -11.53 10.13
N TRP A 72 5.01 -10.63 9.31
CA TRP A 72 4.30 -11.06 8.11
C TRP A 72 4.48 -10.11 6.92
N TRP A 73 4.28 -10.67 5.73
CA TRP A 73 4.19 -9.90 4.49
C TRP A 73 3.14 -10.51 3.56
N GLY A 74 2.72 -9.77 2.55
CA GLY A 74 1.72 -10.21 1.58
C GLY A 74 1.59 -9.27 0.41
N ASN A 75 0.71 -9.62 -0.51
CA ASN A 75 0.48 -8.86 -1.73
C ASN A 75 -0.67 -7.87 -1.54
N ILE A 76 -0.48 -6.65 -2.01
CA ILE A 76 -1.47 -5.58 -1.98
C ILE A 76 -1.60 -4.92 -3.36
N ARG A 77 -2.52 -3.97 -3.46
CA ARG A 77 -2.62 -3.01 -4.57
C ARG A 77 -2.37 -1.61 -4.01
N PHE A 78 -1.70 -0.74 -4.77
CA PHE A 78 -1.45 0.64 -4.35
C PHE A 78 -2.74 1.48 -4.30
N GLU A 79 -3.68 1.10 -3.46
CA GLU A 79 -4.97 1.77 -3.33
C GLU A 79 -4.95 2.92 -2.33
N LYS A 80 -5.77 3.94 -2.59
CA LYS A 80 -5.88 5.11 -1.71
C LYS A 80 -6.32 4.79 -0.28
N ALA A 81 -6.90 3.61 -0.06
CA ALA A 81 -7.29 3.12 1.26
C ALA A 81 -6.09 2.83 2.18
N PHE A 82 -4.89 2.57 1.62
CA PHE A 82 -3.66 2.49 2.41
C PHE A 82 -3.22 3.88 2.86
N THR A 83 -3.93 4.39 3.87
CA THR A 83 -3.61 5.67 4.52
C THR A 83 -2.38 5.52 5.41
N PRO A 84 -1.68 6.62 5.78
CA PRO A 84 -0.58 6.56 6.74
C PRO A 84 -0.97 5.84 8.05
N ASP A 85 -2.20 6.05 8.53
CA ASP A 85 -2.67 5.40 9.74
C ASP A 85 -2.91 3.91 9.58
N LEU A 86 -3.50 3.47 8.46
CA LEU A 86 -3.62 2.05 8.16
C LEU A 86 -2.24 1.41 8.05
N CYS A 87 -1.30 2.04 7.35
CA CYS A 87 0.07 1.52 7.26
C CYS A 87 0.74 1.38 8.64
N ARG A 88 0.56 2.37 9.53
CA ARG A 88 1.05 2.29 10.91
C ARG A 88 0.39 1.17 11.71
N LEU A 89 -0.91 0.94 11.53
CA LEU A 89 -1.62 -0.19 12.15
C LEU A 89 -1.07 -1.53 11.66
N LEU A 90 -0.85 -1.67 10.35
CA LEU A 90 -0.26 -2.88 9.76
C LEU A 90 1.15 -3.12 10.31
N ALA A 91 2.00 -2.09 10.38
CA ALA A 91 3.33 -2.19 10.95
C ALA A 91 3.29 -2.63 12.43
N ALA A 92 2.39 -2.03 13.23
CA ALA A 92 2.21 -2.42 14.64
C ALA A 92 1.78 -3.88 14.80
N SER A 93 1.05 -4.45 13.84
CA SER A 93 0.65 -5.87 13.83
C SER A 93 1.73 -6.82 13.32
N GLY A 94 2.92 -6.29 12.97
CA GLY A 94 4.06 -7.08 12.50
C GLY A 94 4.19 -7.19 10.98
N CYS A 95 3.51 -6.36 10.18
CA CYS A 95 3.77 -6.26 8.75
C CYS A 95 5.16 -5.66 8.51
N ILE A 96 6.06 -6.43 7.89
CA ILE A 96 7.44 -6.01 7.61
C ILE A 96 7.64 -5.59 6.16
N ALA A 97 6.84 -6.13 5.24
CA ALA A 97 6.96 -5.85 3.83
C ALA A 97 5.63 -6.08 3.10
N VAL A 98 5.49 -5.45 1.95
CA VAL A 98 4.42 -5.72 0.99
C VAL A 98 4.97 -5.82 -0.42
N THR A 99 4.29 -6.63 -1.24
CA THR A 99 4.50 -6.67 -2.68
C THR A 99 3.28 -6.05 -3.37
N ALA A 100 3.51 -5.19 -4.37
CA ALA A 100 2.40 -4.56 -5.08
C ALA A 100 2.71 -4.33 -6.57
N GLY A 101 1.72 -4.55 -7.42
CA GLY A 101 1.83 -4.29 -8.86
C GLY A 101 1.67 -2.80 -9.16
N LEU A 102 2.77 -2.12 -9.52
CA LEU A 102 2.73 -0.84 -10.22
C LEU A 102 2.50 -1.06 -11.71
N GLU A 103 2.99 -2.15 -12.25
CA GLU A 103 2.98 -2.60 -13.64
C GLU A 103 3.74 -1.60 -14.53
N ALA A 104 3.11 -0.51 -14.94
CA ALA A 104 3.75 0.56 -15.71
C ALA A 104 3.60 1.89 -14.99
N ALA A 105 4.66 2.69 -14.90
CA ALA A 105 4.56 4.04 -14.35
C ALA A 105 4.05 5.04 -15.41
N SER A 106 2.96 4.69 -16.08
CA SER A 106 2.22 5.47 -17.09
C SER A 106 0.73 5.38 -16.82
N ASP A 107 0.08 6.51 -16.47
CA ASP A 107 -1.36 6.53 -16.19
C ASP A 107 -2.19 6.07 -17.41
N ARG A 108 -1.74 6.36 -18.64
CA ARG A 108 -2.38 5.87 -19.85
C ARG A 108 -2.39 4.35 -19.92
N LEU A 109 -1.27 3.70 -19.61
CA LEU A 109 -1.16 2.25 -19.60
C LEU A 109 -1.96 1.66 -18.44
N LEU A 110 -1.90 2.24 -17.23
CA LEU A 110 -2.68 1.79 -16.08
C LEU A 110 -4.20 1.83 -16.33
N VAL A 111 -4.69 2.84 -17.07
CA VAL A 111 -6.09 2.89 -17.52
C VAL A 111 -6.40 1.76 -18.50
N LYS A 112 -5.54 1.51 -19.50
CA LYS A 112 -5.70 0.39 -20.43
C LYS A 112 -5.67 -0.98 -19.76
N MET A 113 -4.80 -1.13 -18.77
CA MET A 113 -4.70 -2.32 -17.93
C MET A 113 -5.91 -2.49 -17.00
N LYS A 114 -6.79 -1.50 -16.89
CA LYS A 114 -7.86 -1.42 -15.86
C LYS A 114 -7.33 -1.68 -14.45
N LYS A 115 -6.10 -1.17 -14.18
CA LYS A 115 -5.44 -1.39 -12.89
C LYS A 115 -6.13 -0.63 -11.74
N GLY A 116 -6.84 0.47 -12.00
CA GLY A 116 -7.59 1.24 -11.00
C GLY A 116 -6.72 2.06 -10.03
N ILE A 117 -5.46 2.31 -10.38
CA ILE A 117 -4.52 3.15 -9.64
C ILE A 117 -3.91 4.21 -10.55
N THR A 118 -3.26 5.21 -9.97
CA THR A 118 -2.45 6.19 -10.71
C THR A 118 -1.02 6.19 -10.20
N VAL A 119 -0.09 6.68 -11.02
CA VAL A 119 1.33 6.73 -10.66
C VAL A 119 1.59 7.63 -9.45
N ASP A 120 0.93 8.80 -9.37
CA ASP A 120 1.01 9.69 -8.21
C ASP A 120 0.43 9.03 -6.93
N GLN A 121 -0.65 8.26 -7.06
CA GLN A 121 -1.23 7.51 -5.94
C GLN A 121 -0.26 6.45 -5.44
N THR A 122 0.39 5.72 -6.34
CA THR A 122 1.41 4.73 -5.99
C THR A 122 2.53 5.34 -5.16
N ALA A 123 3.07 6.50 -5.58
CA ALA A 123 4.12 7.19 -4.82
C ALA A 123 3.67 7.55 -3.40
N ARG A 124 2.43 8.06 -3.23
CA ARG A 124 1.88 8.40 -1.89
C ARG A 124 1.64 7.18 -1.01
N VAL A 125 1.15 6.08 -1.58
CA VAL A 125 0.95 4.83 -0.81
C VAL A 125 2.29 4.22 -0.41
N ALA A 126 3.27 4.19 -1.32
CA ALA A 126 4.62 3.73 -1.02
C ALA A 126 5.27 4.58 0.09
N ALA A 127 5.09 5.92 0.06
CA ALA A 127 5.55 6.80 1.13
C ALA A 127 4.90 6.47 2.48
N ALA A 128 3.58 6.26 2.52
CA ALA A 128 2.87 5.90 3.74
C ALA A 128 3.35 4.56 4.33
N LEU A 129 3.61 3.57 3.48
CA LEU A 129 4.19 2.28 3.87
C LEU A 129 5.60 2.46 4.43
N ARG A 130 6.45 3.21 3.71
CA ARG A 130 7.83 3.46 4.11
C ARG A 130 7.94 4.24 5.42
N GLU A 131 7.12 5.28 5.60
CA GLU A 131 7.01 6.04 6.86
C GLU A 131 6.59 5.16 8.05
N ALA A 132 5.79 4.13 7.80
CA ALA A 132 5.42 3.12 8.80
C ALA A 132 6.49 2.05 9.03
N GLY A 133 7.59 2.05 8.28
CA GLY A 133 8.67 1.05 8.38
C GLY A 133 8.42 -0.22 7.58
N ILE A 134 7.43 -0.23 6.68
CA ILE A 134 7.09 -1.39 5.83
C ILE A 134 7.87 -1.28 4.52
N LEU A 135 8.61 -2.33 4.16
CA LEU A 135 9.33 -2.42 2.91
C LEU A 135 8.38 -2.66 1.73
N VAL A 136 8.72 -2.11 0.58
CA VAL A 136 7.91 -2.20 -0.64
C VAL A 136 8.68 -2.89 -1.75
N HIS A 137 8.12 -4.00 -2.24
CA HIS A 137 8.54 -4.61 -3.51
C HIS A 137 7.53 -4.26 -4.59
N ALA A 138 7.99 -3.76 -5.75
CA ALA A 138 7.11 -3.39 -6.86
C ALA A 138 7.24 -4.36 -8.03
N TYR A 139 6.12 -4.96 -8.47
CA TYR A 139 6.07 -5.62 -9.78
C TYR A 139 5.89 -4.58 -10.88
N LEU A 140 6.72 -4.71 -11.90
CA LEU A 140 6.77 -3.85 -13.07
C LEU A 140 6.63 -4.68 -14.35
N MET A 141 6.04 -4.09 -15.38
CA MET A 141 5.81 -4.72 -16.66
C MET A 141 6.27 -3.80 -17.77
N TYR A 142 6.85 -4.37 -18.83
CA TYR A 142 7.18 -3.67 -20.07
C TYR A 142 6.68 -4.47 -21.28
N GLY A 143 6.48 -3.77 -22.39
CA GLY A 143 5.99 -4.40 -23.63
C GLY A 143 4.48 -4.66 -23.61
N PHE A 144 3.71 -3.92 -22.82
CA PHE A 144 2.25 -4.00 -22.84
C PHE A 144 1.71 -3.50 -24.19
N PRO A 145 0.59 -4.05 -24.72
CA PRO A 145 0.03 -3.65 -26.00
C PRO A 145 -0.12 -2.13 -26.13
N SER A 146 0.46 -1.57 -27.20
CA SER A 146 0.54 -0.13 -27.48
C SER A 146 1.46 0.69 -26.54
N GLU A 147 2.24 0.08 -25.68
CA GLU A 147 3.31 0.77 -24.97
C GLU A 147 4.36 1.28 -25.95
N THR A 148 4.82 2.49 -25.76
CA THR A 148 5.89 3.10 -26.55
C THR A 148 7.21 3.03 -25.80
N VAL A 149 8.32 3.02 -26.54
CA VAL A 149 9.67 3.09 -25.92
C VAL A 149 9.80 4.32 -25.02
N GLN A 150 9.17 5.44 -25.40
CA GLN A 150 9.16 6.65 -24.58
C GLN A 150 8.49 6.39 -23.21
N GLU A 151 7.38 5.67 -23.16
CA GLU A 151 6.68 5.34 -21.92
C GLU A 151 7.49 4.36 -21.06
N THR A 152 8.17 3.41 -21.66
CA THR A 152 9.08 2.51 -20.94
C THR A 152 10.22 3.29 -20.28
N ILE A 153 10.84 4.23 -21.00
CA ILE A 153 11.91 5.07 -20.46
C ILE A 153 11.39 6.05 -19.40
N ASP A 154 10.21 6.64 -19.61
CA ASP A 154 9.54 7.49 -18.63
C ASP A 154 9.14 6.69 -17.37
N SER A 155 8.74 5.43 -17.53
CA SER A 155 8.46 4.52 -16.41
C SER A 155 9.73 4.22 -15.62
N LEU A 156 10.83 3.91 -16.30
CA LEU A 156 12.12 3.67 -15.65
C LEU A 156 12.59 4.89 -14.87
N GLU A 157 12.44 6.10 -15.42
CA GLU A 157 12.81 7.33 -14.71
C GLU A 157 11.98 7.55 -13.45
N ARG A 158 10.66 7.30 -13.49
CA ARG A 158 9.82 7.36 -12.29
C ARG A 158 10.20 6.31 -11.25
N VAL A 159 10.48 5.08 -11.69
CA VAL A 159 10.97 4.02 -10.81
C VAL A 159 12.29 4.42 -10.16
N ARG A 160 13.26 4.96 -10.92
CA ARG A 160 14.50 5.49 -10.38
C ARG A 160 14.26 6.55 -9.29
N GLN A 161 13.32 7.48 -9.51
CA GLN A 161 12.96 8.49 -8.52
C GLN A 161 12.31 7.87 -7.27
N LEU A 162 11.51 6.81 -7.40
CA LEU A 162 10.96 6.09 -6.24
C LEU A 162 12.07 5.43 -5.41
N PHE A 163 13.08 4.83 -6.06
CA PHE A 163 14.26 4.30 -5.36
C PHE A 163 15.10 5.41 -4.71
N CYS A 164 15.36 6.53 -5.41
CA CYS A 164 16.07 7.69 -4.85
C CYS A 164 15.40 8.25 -3.59
N ALA A 165 14.07 8.22 -3.54
CA ALA A 165 13.29 8.69 -2.41
C ALA A 165 13.04 7.61 -1.34
N ASP A 166 13.69 6.45 -1.47
CA ASP A 166 13.55 5.28 -0.58
C ASP A 166 12.09 4.82 -0.41
N LEU A 167 11.24 4.98 -1.44
CA LEU A 167 9.83 4.58 -1.42
C LEU A 167 9.61 3.14 -1.89
N VAL A 168 10.55 2.60 -2.64
CA VAL A 168 10.59 1.22 -3.12
C VAL A 168 11.99 0.68 -2.85
N GLN A 169 12.10 -0.47 -2.22
CA GLN A 169 13.37 -1.09 -1.86
C GLN A 169 13.79 -2.20 -2.82
N SER A 170 12.83 -2.77 -3.54
CA SER A 170 13.10 -3.74 -4.59
C SER A 170 12.00 -3.73 -5.63
N ALA A 171 12.31 -4.14 -6.84
CA ALA A 171 11.34 -4.29 -7.90
C ALA A 171 11.81 -5.32 -8.93
N PHE A 172 10.90 -5.77 -9.79
CA PHE A 172 11.22 -6.67 -10.87
C PHE A 172 10.44 -6.30 -12.13
N TRP A 173 11.11 -6.30 -13.29
CA TRP A 173 10.51 -6.07 -14.59
C TRP A 173 10.14 -7.40 -15.27
N HIS A 174 8.85 -7.61 -15.52
CA HIS A 174 8.34 -8.69 -16.37
C HIS A 174 8.10 -8.19 -17.78
N ARG A 175 8.41 -9.01 -18.77
CA ARG A 175 7.92 -8.77 -20.12
C ARG A 175 6.43 -9.13 -20.15
N PHE A 176 5.61 -8.30 -20.76
CA PHE A 176 4.20 -8.62 -20.98
C PHE A 176 4.05 -9.94 -21.72
N THR A 177 3.21 -10.80 -21.22
CA THR A 177 2.79 -12.05 -21.84
C THR A 177 1.28 -12.05 -21.99
N ALA A 178 0.79 -12.31 -23.18
CA ALA A 178 -0.63 -12.51 -23.40
C ALA A 178 -1.00 -13.92 -22.92
N THR A 179 -1.89 -14.03 -21.94
CA THR A 179 -2.35 -15.31 -21.44
C THR A 179 -3.71 -15.66 -22.03
N ALA A 180 -3.97 -16.95 -22.26
CA ALA A 180 -5.15 -17.41 -22.98
C ALA A 180 -6.48 -17.02 -22.33
N HIS A 181 -6.51 -16.93 -21.00
CA HIS A 181 -7.71 -16.67 -20.23
C HIS A 181 -7.83 -15.21 -19.77
N SER A 182 -6.86 -14.36 -20.11
CA SER A 182 -6.95 -12.93 -19.85
C SER A 182 -7.91 -12.24 -20.83
N PRO A 183 -8.52 -11.10 -20.46
CA PRO A 183 -9.32 -10.31 -21.39
C PRO A 183 -8.57 -9.96 -22.69
N ILE A 184 -7.26 -9.73 -22.61
CA ILE A 184 -6.42 -9.47 -23.80
C ILE A 184 -6.24 -10.74 -24.64
N GLY A 185 -6.07 -11.91 -24.03
CA GLY A 185 -5.95 -13.18 -24.75
C GLY A 185 -7.26 -13.62 -25.39
N LEU A 186 -8.40 -13.33 -24.75
CA LEU A 186 -9.74 -13.66 -25.28
C LEU A 186 -10.14 -12.75 -26.46
N ASP A 187 -9.68 -11.49 -26.49
CA ASP A 187 -9.90 -10.56 -27.60
C ASP A 187 -8.61 -9.83 -27.98
N PRO A 188 -7.64 -10.57 -28.57
CA PRO A 188 -6.33 -10.01 -28.90
C PRO A 188 -6.41 -8.92 -29.99
N GLN A 189 -7.35 -9.04 -30.92
CA GLN A 189 -7.47 -8.08 -32.02
C GLN A 189 -7.91 -6.70 -31.55
N ALA A 190 -8.89 -6.61 -30.66
CA ALA A 190 -9.32 -5.34 -30.03
C ALA A 190 -8.20 -4.72 -29.19
N ASN A 191 -7.30 -5.54 -28.66
CA ASN A 191 -6.16 -5.11 -27.87
C ASN A 191 -4.88 -4.86 -28.69
N GLY A 192 -4.97 -4.93 -30.03
CA GLY A 192 -3.85 -4.63 -30.92
C GLY A 192 -2.79 -5.73 -31.01
N LEU A 193 -3.16 -6.96 -30.73
CA LEU A 193 -2.32 -8.14 -30.85
C LEU A 193 -2.75 -9.02 -32.03
N ARG A 194 -1.79 -9.80 -32.54
CA ARG A 194 -2.00 -10.95 -33.38
C ARG A 194 -1.35 -12.15 -32.74
N ILE A 195 -2.14 -13.14 -32.38
CA ILE A 195 -1.65 -14.39 -31.81
C ILE A 195 -1.01 -15.22 -32.90
N LEU A 196 0.12 -15.84 -32.60
CA LEU A 196 0.90 -16.72 -33.46
C LEU A 196 0.77 -18.21 -33.07
N GLY A 197 0.34 -18.48 -31.85
CA GLY A 197 0.24 -19.81 -31.25
C GLY A 197 0.63 -19.80 -29.77
N PRO A 198 0.64 -20.95 -29.12
CA PRO A 198 0.24 -22.25 -29.67
C PRO A 198 -1.25 -22.36 -29.95
N ASP A 199 -1.63 -23.25 -30.84
CA ASP A 199 -3.01 -23.71 -30.93
C ASP A 199 -3.28 -24.56 -29.69
N PHE A 200 -4.13 -24.06 -28.78
CA PHE A 200 -4.40 -24.70 -27.50
C PHE A 200 -5.04 -26.07 -27.69
N GLN A 201 -4.24 -27.12 -27.56
CA GLN A 201 -4.70 -28.51 -27.46
C GLN A 201 -4.15 -29.19 -26.19
N GLY A 202 -3.37 -28.49 -25.37
CA GLY A 202 -2.64 -29.04 -24.26
C GLY A 202 -2.91 -28.35 -22.90
N PHE A 203 -2.62 -29.07 -21.87
CA PHE A 203 -2.97 -28.74 -20.46
C PHE A 203 -2.11 -27.66 -19.82
N ALA A 204 -0.99 -27.23 -20.43
CA ALA A 204 0.07 -26.54 -19.69
C ALA A 204 0.52 -25.20 -20.31
N GLU A 205 0.05 -24.81 -21.46
CA GLU A 205 0.53 -23.61 -22.12
C GLU A 205 -0.53 -22.51 -22.10
N ASN A 206 -0.45 -21.64 -21.10
CA ASN A 206 -1.31 -20.48 -20.97
C ASN A 206 -0.77 -19.26 -21.74
N ASP A 207 0.54 -19.23 -22.01
CA ASP A 207 1.23 -18.11 -22.63
C ASP A 207 1.10 -18.15 -24.15
N LEU A 208 0.56 -17.09 -24.74
CA LEU A 208 0.34 -16.95 -26.17
C LEU A 208 1.49 -16.18 -26.82
N SER A 209 2.19 -16.83 -27.75
CA SER A 209 3.11 -16.14 -28.68
C SER A 209 2.32 -15.12 -29.51
N HIS A 210 2.79 -13.86 -29.53
CA HIS A 210 2.03 -12.81 -30.18
C HIS A 210 2.92 -11.75 -30.83
N LEU A 211 2.34 -11.00 -31.74
CA LEU A 211 2.91 -9.78 -32.33
C LEU A 211 2.03 -8.58 -31.99
N HIS A 212 2.67 -7.45 -31.70
CA HIS A 212 1.99 -6.18 -31.55
C HIS A 212 1.71 -5.57 -32.93
N ARG A 213 0.52 -5.03 -33.14
CA ARG A 213 0.20 -4.23 -34.34
C ARG A 213 0.92 -2.89 -34.37
N LYS A 214 1.15 -2.30 -33.18
CA LYS A 214 1.88 -1.05 -32.97
C LYS A 214 2.65 -1.13 -31.64
N GLY A 215 3.80 -0.47 -31.55
CA GLY A 215 4.54 -0.37 -30.30
C GLY A 215 5.30 -1.64 -29.95
N GLN A 216 5.93 -2.27 -30.93
CA GLN A 216 6.79 -3.41 -30.66
C GLN A 216 7.97 -2.99 -29.79
N THR A 217 8.21 -3.73 -28.73
CA THR A 217 9.34 -3.49 -27.83
C THR A 217 10.65 -3.83 -28.56
N PRO A 218 11.60 -2.89 -28.69
CA PRO A 218 12.88 -3.19 -29.31
C PRO A 218 13.65 -4.28 -28.55
N GLU A 219 14.39 -5.07 -29.29
CA GLU A 219 15.35 -5.99 -28.70
C GLU A 219 16.38 -5.22 -27.86
N GLY A 220 16.76 -5.75 -26.70
CA GLY A 220 17.68 -5.09 -25.75
C GLY A 220 17.00 -4.18 -24.70
N ILE A 221 15.72 -3.80 -24.85
CA ILE A 221 15.02 -3.02 -23.81
C ILE A 221 14.97 -3.77 -22.47
N GLY A 222 14.60 -5.05 -22.49
CA GLY A 222 14.52 -5.87 -21.28
C GLY A 222 15.84 -5.98 -20.54
N GLU A 223 16.95 -6.08 -21.27
CA GLU A 223 18.29 -6.16 -20.67
C GLU A 223 18.69 -4.86 -19.97
N GLY A 224 18.42 -3.71 -20.58
CA GLY A 224 18.65 -2.40 -19.93
C GLY A 224 17.79 -2.22 -18.67
N LEU A 225 16.52 -2.62 -18.71
CA LEU A 225 15.61 -2.59 -17.54
C LEU A 225 16.11 -3.54 -16.44
N ARG A 226 16.54 -4.75 -16.77
CA ARG A 226 17.10 -5.71 -15.80
C ARG A 226 18.38 -5.16 -15.17
N ARG A 227 19.31 -4.64 -15.97
CA ARG A 227 20.58 -4.07 -15.52
C ARG A 227 20.35 -2.88 -14.59
N SER A 228 19.46 -1.97 -14.95
CA SER A 228 19.12 -0.82 -14.10
C SER A 228 18.56 -1.27 -12.76
N MET A 229 17.65 -2.25 -12.76
CA MET A 229 17.00 -2.73 -11.54
C MET A 229 17.95 -3.38 -10.56
N LEU A 230 18.85 -4.26 -11.05
CA LEU A 230 19.88 -4.89 -10.21
C LEU A 230 20.78 -3.84 -9.53
N ASN A 231 21.08 -2.74 -10.23
CA ASN A 231 21.87 -1.66 -9.65
C ASN A 231 21.06 -0.79 -8.69
N PHE A 232 19.81 -0.46 -9.00
CA PHE A 232 18.94 0.36 -8.12
C PHE A 232 18.68 -0.32 -6.77
N ILE A 233 18.47 -1.63 -6.75
CA ILE A 233 18.31 -2.42 -5.51
C ILE A 233 19.55 -2.30 -4.62
N GLU A 234 20.75 -2.22 -5.22
CA GLU A 234 22.02 -2.03 -4.54
C GLU A 234 22.34 -0.55 -4.24
N GLY A 235 21.43 0.37 -4.52
CA GLY A 235 21.64 1.82 -4.37
C GLY A 235 22.61 2.42 -5.38
N ARG A 236 22.94 1.70 -6.46
CA ARG A 236 23.92 2.12 -7.47
C ARG A 236 23.27 2.80 -8.66
N GLY A 237 23.95 3.80 -9.22
CA GLY A 237 23.53 4.48 -10.45
C GLY A 237 22.24 5.29 -10.33
N LEU A 238 21.76 5.57 -9.13
CA LEU A 238 20.55 6.35 -8.90
C LEU A 238 20.65 7.81 -9.37
N SER A 239 21.86 8.34 -9.54
CA SER A 239 22.13 9.68 -10.10
C SER A 239 22.39 9.68 -11.61
N MET A 240 22.48 8.50 -12.25
CA MET A 240 22.77 8.39 -13.67
C MET A 240 21.53 8.68 -14.52
N ASP A 241 21.76 9.13 -15.76
CA ASP A 241 20.72 9.16 -16.79
C ASP A 241 20.27 7.71 -17.07
N VAL A 242 18.96 7.47 -17.01
CA VAL A 242 18.42 6.11 -17.20
C VAL A 242 18.75 5.50 -18.56
N ARG A 243 19.09 6.33 -19.55
CA ARG A 243 19.53 5.85 -20.88
C ARG A 243 20.87 5.13 -20.85
N ALA A 244 21.70 5.40 -19.86
CA ALA A 244 23.01 4.76 -19.73
C ALA A 244 22.93 3.25 -19.45
N TRP A 245 21.75 2.73 -19.12
CA TRP A 245 21.54 1.32 -18.88
C TRP A 245 21.33 0.50 -20.17
N PHE A 246 21.13 1.16 -21.32
CA PHE A 246 20.77 0.52 -22.58
C PHE A 246 21.91 0.57 -23.59
N ASP A 247 22.14 -0.55 -24.26
CA ASP A 247 23.10 -0.66 -25.37
C ASP A 247 22.48 -0.23 -26.72
N ILE A 248 21.21 0.19 -26.69
CA ILE A 248 20.46 0.70 -27.85
C ILE A 248 20.12 2.19 -27.66
N ASN A 249 19.87 2.88 -28.76
CA ASN A 249 19.44 4.28 -28.67
C ASN A 249 18.03 4.40 -28.10
N THR A 250 17.91 5.10 -26.99
CA THR A 250 16.64 5.32 -26.30
C THR A 250 16.32 6.81 -26.18
N PRO A 251 15.05 7.21 -26.17
CA PRO A 251 14.65 8.62 -26.02
C PRO A 251 15.01 9.16 -24.65
N ARG A 252 15.12 10.49 -24.55
CA ARG A 252 15.27 11.16 -23.25
C ARG A 252 13.98 11.04 -22.43
N PRO A 253 14.08 10.81 -21.10
CA PRO A 253 12.91 10.87 -20.24
C PRO A 253 12.22 12.24 -20.34
N ARG A 254 10.89 12.23 -20.40
CA ARG A 254 10.04 13.45 -20.34
C ARG A 254 9.53 13.72 -18.91
N VAL A 255 9.86 12.86 -17.97
CA VAL A 255 9.49 12.99 -16.57
C VAL A 255 10.29 14.10 -15.91
N SER A 256 9.60 15.00 -15.20
CA SER A 256 10.30 16.02 -14.42
C SER A 256 11.18 15.37 -13.33
N SER A 257 12.37 15.92 -13.13
CA SER A 257 13.30 15.49 -12.06
C SER A 257 12.72 15.64 -10.64
N THR A 258 11.65 16.43 -10.49
CA THR A 258 10.94 16.67 -9.21
C THR A 258 9.58 15.99 -9.16
N TRP A 259 9.31 15.01 -10.03
CA TRP A 259 8.00 14.37 -10.09
C TRP A 259 7.60 13.74 -8.75
N THR A 260 8.48 12.98 -8.10
CA THR A 260 8.19 12.34 -6.81
C THR A 260 7.83 13.38 -5.75
N ASN A 261 8.59 14.47 -5.62
CA ASN A 261 8.28 15.53 -4.66
C ASN A 261 6.89 16.13 -4.90
N ARG A 262 6.53 16.40 -6.18
CA ARG A 262 5.21 16.92 -6.53
C ARG A 262 4.09 15.93 -6.25
N ALA A 263 4.30 14.64 -6.54
CA ALA A 263 3.33 13.58 -6.26
C ALA A 263 3.03 13.45 -4.76
N LEU A 264 4.06 13.62 -3.90
CA LEU A 264 3.93 13.57 -2.46
C LEU A 264 3.29 14.83 -1.87
N GLN A 265 3.53 16.02 -2.46
CA GLN A 265 2.94 17.29 -2.00
C GLN A 265 1.45 17.41 -2.30
N LYS A 266 0.93 16.65 -3.26
CA LYS A 266 -0.48 16.68 -3.64
C LYS A 266 -1.36 16.18 -2.49
N ARG A 267 -1.88 17.12 -1.67
CA ARG A 267 -2.73 16.84 -0.51
C ARG A 267 -3.93 15.96 -0.89
N ARG A 268 -4.26 15.01 -0.04
CA ARG A 268 -5.53 14.28 -0.09
C ARG A 268 -6.65 15.26 0.24
N SER A 269 -7.55 15.50 -0.69
CA SER A 269 -8.79 16.29 -0.50
C SER A 269 -9.95 15.40 0.01
N ASP A 270 -9.72 14.57 1.02
CA ASP A 270 -10.70 13.58 1.47
C ASP A 270 -11.20 13.84 2.91
N ASP A 271 -11.54 15.10 3.25
CA ASP A 271 -12.11 15.43 4.58
C ASP A 271 -13.47 14.75 4.83
N ALA A 272 -14.26 14.48 3.79
CA ALA A 272 -15.55 13.79 3.92
C ALA A 272 -15.40 12.30 4.29
N ALA A 273 -14.34 11.63 3.84
CA ALA A 273 -14.08 10.21 4.12
C ALA A 273 -13.53 9.96 5.54
N VAL A 274 -13.25 11.00 6.32
CA VAL A 274 -12.68 10.87 7.67
C VAL A 274 -13.76 10.64 8.73
N ALA A 275 -15.00 11.12 8.49
CA ALA A 275 -16.07 11.10 9.49
C ALA A 275 -16.44 9.70 10.01
N ASP A 276 -16.32 8.69 9.16
CA ASP A 276 -16.70 7.30 9.47
C ASP A 276 -15.48 6.42 9.86
N ARG A 277 -14.29 7.03 9.98
CA ARG A 277 -13.10 6.30 10.46
C ARG A 277 -13.17 6.10 11.96
N HIS A 278 -12.64 4.97 12.39
CA HIS A 278 -12.52 4.65 13.80
C HIS A 278 -11.18 5.15 14.38
N CYS A 279 -11.26 5.62 15.62
CA CYS A 279 -10.08 6.01 16.39
C CYS A 279 -9.56 4.80 17.16
N ILE A 280 -8.34 4.39 16.83
CA ILE A 280 -7.65 3.27 17.48
C ILE A 280 -6.40 3.80 18.19
N TRP A 281 -6.23 3.42 19.44
CA TRP A 281 -5.05 3.73 20.23
C TRP A 281 -4.18 2.46 20.39
N ILE A 282 -2.97 2.49 19.83
CA ILE A 282 -2.01 1.38 19.89
C ILE A 282 -1.00 1.50 21.03
N GLY A 283 -1.09 2.55 21.85
CA GLY A 283 -0.22 2.76 23.00
C GLY A 283 -0.77 2.17 24.31
N GLY A 284 -0.02 2.38 25.37
CA GLY A 284 -0.42 1.99 26.74
C GLY A 284 -1.50 2.89 27.34
N PRO A 285 -1.96 2.60 28.57
CA PRO A 285 -2.98 3.41 29.24
C PRO A 285 -2.48 4.84 29.50
N PRO A 286 -3.27 5.88 29.13
CA PRO A 286 -2.90 7.26 29.42
C PRO A 286 -3.02 7.57 30.92
N VAL A 287 -2.20 8.52 31.38
CA VAL A 287 -2.24 9.02 32.77
C VAL A 287 -2.43 10.52 32.75
N VAL A 288 -3.42 11.04 33.50
CA VAL A 288 -3.71 12.48 33.63
C VAL A 288 -3.29 12.96 34.98
N GLN A 289 -2.49 14.02 35.01
CA GLN A 289 -2.14 14.77 36.24
C GLN A 289 -2.72 16.20 36.16
N THR A 290 -3.71 16.49 37.00
CA THR A 290 -4.38 17.78 37.02
C THR A 290 -3.60 18.79 37.83
N GLN A 291 -3.41 20.00 37.28
CA GLN A 291 -2.79 21.16 37.95
C GLN A 291 -3.69 22.40 37.76
N GLY A 292 -4.63 22.59 38.64
CA GLY A 292 -5.61 23.66 38.55
C GLY A 292 -6.47 23.60 37.30
N LYS A 293 -6.46 24.64 36.46
CA LYS A 293 -7.22 24.69 35.19
C LYS A 293 -6.56 23.92 34.02
N ARG A 294 -5.36 23.40 34.21
CA ARG A 294 -4.61 22.62 33.18
C ARG A 294 -4.35 21.23 33.71
N ALA A 295 -4.10 20.32 32.78
CA ALA A 295 -3.68 18.98 33.12
C ALA A 295 -2.55 18.53 32.14
N ARG A 296 -1.68 17.70 32.66
CA ARG A 296 -0.64 17.05 31.88
C ARG A 296 -1.07 15.62 31.63
N LEU A 297 -1.21 15.30 30.34
CA LEU A 297 -1.53 13.95 29.85
C LEU A 297 -0.24 13.27 29.43
N TYR A 298 0.06 12.15 30.05
CA TYR A 298 1.16 11.25 29.71
C TYR A 298 0.59 10.08 28.93
N VAL A 299 1.20 9.78 27.80
CA VAL A 299 0.81 8.66 26.94
C VAL A 299 2.02 7.78 26.70
N PRO A 300 2.01 6.54 27.19
CA PRO A 300 3.03 5.56 26.88
C PRO A 300 2.82 5.10 25.42
N GLY A 301 3.72 5.51 24.53
CA GLY A 301 3.65 5.16 23.12
C GLY A 301 5.04 4.94 22.54
N GLY A 302 5.27 3.77 21.96
CA GLY A 302 6.54 3.43 21.33
C GLY A 302 7.74 3.47 22.28
N ILE A 303 8.88 4.00 21.79
CA ILE A 303 10.16 4.01 22.54
C ILE A 303 10.23 5.13 23.58
N LYS A 304 9.40 6.18 23.46
CA LYS A 304 9.41 7.35 24.35
C LYS A 304 8.00 7.67 24.88
N GLU A 305 7.95 8.00 26.14
CA GLU A 305 6.75 8.60 26.73
C GLU A 305 6.50 9.97 26.11
N THR A 306 5.25 10.19 25.69
CA THR A 306 4.80 11.50 25.17
C THR A 306 3.97 12.20 26.22
N ALA A 307 4.31 13.44 26.53
CA ALA A 307 3.52 14.27 27.45
C ALA A 307 3.01 15.54 26.75
N VAL A 308 1.75 15.85 26.94
CA VAL A 308 1.11 17.09 26.45
C VAL A 308 0.39 17.81 27.58
N THR A 309 0.48 19.15 27.61
CA THR A 309 -0.22 19.98 28.61
C THR A 309 -1.38 20.71 27.94
N LEU A 310 -2.58 20.43 28.39
CA LEU A 310 -3.86 20.91 27.83
C LEU A 310 -4.72 21.57 28.92
N PRO A 311 -5.78 22.32 28.57
CA PRO A 311 -6.87 22.60 29.47
C PRO A 311 -7.43 21.31 30.08
N ALA A 312 -7.74 21.30 31.38
CA ALA A 312 -8.13 20.07 32.08
C ALA A 312 -9.30 19.30 31.39
N PRO A 313 -10.38 19.96 30.91
CA PRO A 313 -11.46 19.27 30.24
C PRO A 313 -10.99 18.57 28.94
N GLN A 314 -10.10 19.20 28.16
CA GLN A 314 -9.56 18.62 26.92
C GLN A 314 -8.61 17.45 27.22
N ALA A 315 -7.82 17.52 28.29
CA ALA A 315 -6.94 16.43 28.69
C ALA A 315 -7.74 15.20 29.16
N MET A 316 -8.83 15.40 29.89
CA MET A 316 -9.74 14.33 30.31
C MET A 316 -10.43 13.69 29.11
N TRP A 317 -11.05 14.49 28.25
CA TRP A 317 -11.66 14.00 27.01
C TRP A 317 -10.68 13.19 26.15
N LEU A 318 -9.45 13.68 26.02
CA LEU A 318 -8.43 12.97 25.24
C LEU A 318 -8.00 11.67 25.92
N SER A 319 -7.90 11.65 27.24
CA SER A 319 -7.65 10.43 28.02
C SER A 319 -8.76 9.40 27.81
N ASP A 320 -10.02 9.81 27.88
CA ASP A 320 -11.17 8.93 27.65
C ASP A 320 -11.17 8.37 26.23
N LEU A 321 -10.92 9.23 25.23
CA LEU A 321 -10.76 8.78 23.83
C LEU A 321 -9.68 7.71 23.69
N LEU A 322 -8.50 7.90 24.30
CA LEU A 322 -7.41 6.93 24.23
C LEU A 322 -7.74 5.63 24.96
N GLN A 323 -8.46 5.70 26.07
CA GLN A 323 -8.94 4.51 26.79
C GLN A 323 -9.99 3.73 25.98
N GLU A 324 -10.96 4.42 25.39
CA GLU A 324 -12.00 3.83 24.55
C GLU A 324 -11.43 3.29 23.24
N GLY A 325 -10.47 3.99 22.63
CA GLY A 325 -9.79 3.58 21.41
C GLY A 325 -8.75 2.48 21.59
N ARG A 326 -8.42 2.09 22.82
CA ARG A 326 -7.33 1.15 23.11
C ARG A 326 -7.66 -0.26 22.65
N LEU A 327 -6.69 -0.88 21.97
CA LEU A 327 -6.73 -2.29 21.60
C LEU A 327 -6.63 -3.16 22.86
N ARG A 328 -7.56 -4.09 23.03
CA ARG A 328 -7.60 -5.05 24.16
C ARG A 328 -8.41 -6.29 23.76
N SER A 329 -8.03 -7.43 24.28
CA SER A 329 -8.80 -8.67 24.11
C SER A 329 -10.21 -8.52 24.70
N GLU A 330 -11.17 -9.24 24.10
CA GLU A 330 -12.57 -9.31 24.56
C GLU A 330 -13.27 -7.95 24.60
N ARG A 331 -12.97 -7.05 23.63
CA ARG A 331 -13.68 -5.79 23.51
C ARG A 331 -15.14 -6.03 23.14
N GLU A 332 -16.05 -5.49 23.91
CA GLU A 332 -17.45 -5.36 23.54
C GLU A 332 -17.67 -4.03 22.77
N GLY A 333 -18.30 -4.11 21.60
CA GLY A 333 -18.64 -2.96 20.78
C GLY A 333 -17.55 -2.48 19.80
N SER A 334 -17.86 -1.46 19.03
CA SER A 334 -16.98 -0.84 18.03
C SER A 334 -16.03 0.19 18.65
N TYR A 335 -14.93 0.48 17.94
CA TYR A 335 -14.07 1.63 18.28
C TYR A 335 -14.79 2.94 18.01
N PRO A 336 -14.51 4.02 18.80
CA PRO A 336 -15.16 5.31 18.61
C PRO A 336 -14.90 5.84 17.19
N SER A 337 -15.97 6.22 16.49
CA SER A 337 -15.86 6.89 15.19
C SER A 337 -15.37 8.33 15.37
N TRP A 338 -14.73 8.87 14.32
CA TRP A 338 -14.33 10.27 14.33
C TRP A 338 -15.49 11.24 14.57
N ARG A 339 -16.71 10.88 14.16
CA ARG A 339 -17.93 11.64 14.40
C ARG A 339 -18.29 11.68 15.89
N GLU A 340 -18.19 10.56 16.59
CA GLU A 340 -18.44 10.47 18.04
C GLU A 340 -17.37 11.24 18.82
N VAL A 341 -16.10 11.08 18.44
CA VAL A 341 -14.96 11.81 19.01
C VAL A 341 -15.16 13.33 18.93
N ARG A 342 -15.59 13.82 17.76
CA ARG A 342 -15.89 15.24 17.56
C ARG A 342 -17.06 15.71 18.42
N ARG A 343 -18.11 14.89 18.55
CA ARG A 343 -19.31 15.21 19.36
C ARG A 343 -19.00 15.29 20.86
N ALA A 344 -18.11 14.43 21.34
CA ALA A 344 -17.70 14.35 22.73
C ALA A 344 -16.66 15.43 23.15
N PHE A 345 -16.13 16.21 22.20
CA PHE A 345 -15.14 17.24 22.49
C PHE A 345 -15.72 18.33 23.41
N PRO A 346 -15.02 18.72 24.49
CA PRO A 346 -15.48 19.75 25.45
C PRO A 346 -15.28 21.16 24.89
N GLY A 347 -16.06 21.54 23.91
CA GLY A 347 -15.98 22.82 23.21
C GLY A 347 -16.79 22.86 21.94
N SER A 348 -16.77 23.98 21.24
CA SER A 348 -17.45 24.17 19.98
C SER A 348 -16.75 23.40 18.84
N THR A 349 -17.46 23.22 17.73
CA THR A 349 -16.91 22.65 16.48
C THR A 349 -15.70 23.45 15.96
N ALA A 350 -15.70 24.77 16.12
CA ALA A 350 -14.57 25.61 15.70
C ALA A 350 -13.33 25.36 16.59
N GLU A 351 -13.52 25.23 17.88
CA GLU A 351 -12.44 24.89 18.82
C GLU A 351 -11.88 23.49 18.56
N PHE A 352 -12.72 22.49 18.27
CA PHE A 352 -12.26 21.17 17.85
C PHE A 352 -11.41 21.22 16.57
N THR A 353 -11.88 21.98 15.57
CA THR A 353 -11.13 22.14 14.30
C THR A 353 -9.78 22.83 14.51
N SER A 354 -9.70 23.76 15.48
CA SER A 354 -8.45 24.38 15.89
C SER A 354 -7.56 23.41 16.67
N PHE A 355 -8.14 22.64 17.60
CA PHE A 355 -7.42 21.67 18.44
C PHE A 355 -6.70 20.60 17.63
N VAL A 356 -7.36 20.02 16.61
CA VAL A 356 -6.76 18.96 15.78
C VAL A 356 -5.64 19.46 14.85
N LYS A 357 -5.40 20.77 14.81
CA LYS A 357 -4.27 21.38 14.10
C LYS A 357 -3.12 21.77 15.04
N GLN A 358 -3.26 21.55 16.34
CA GLN A 358 -2.23 21.91 17.33
C GLN A 358 -1.10 20.88 17.39
N PRO A 359 0.13 21.30 17.73
CA PRO A 359 1.25 20.39 17.92
C PRO A 359 1.00 19.30 18.97
N SER A 360 0.17 19.59 19.98
CA SER A 360 -0.25 18.60 21.00
C SER A 360 -1.01 17.42 20.37
N TRP A 361 -1.93 17.70 19.46
CA TRP A 361 -2.66 16.66 18.73
C TRP A 361 -1.73 15.85 17.83
N GLU A 362 -0.84 16.52 17.09
CA GLU A 362 0.14 15.84 16.24
C GLU A 362 1.05 14.90 17.06
N ARG A 363 1.48 15.33 18.27
CA ARG A 363 2.25 14.46 19.17
C ARG A 363 1.49 13.21 19.59
N ILE A 364 0.19 13.33 19.92
CA ILE A 364 -0.66 12.19 20.28
C ILE A 364 -0.87 11.27 19.08
N ARG A 365 -1.08 11.85 17.89
CA ARG A 365 -1.15 11.10 16.64
C ARG A 365 0.15 10.32 16.40
N ALA A 366 1.29 10.97 16.56
CA ALA A 366 2.60 10.34 16.43
C ALA A 366 2.85 9.25 17.48
N ALA A 367 2.33 9.41 18.69
CA ALA A 367 2.44 8.41 19.76
C ALA A 367 1.60 7.15 19.54
N GLY A 368 0.62 7.16 18.63
CA GLY A 368 -0.13 5.96 18.27
C GLY A 368 -1.65 6.09 18.18
N LEU A 369 -2.20 7.30 18.19
CA LEU A 369 -3.63 7.50 17.88
C LEU A 369 -3.84 7.45 16.35
N LEU A 370 -4.54 6.44 15.87
CA LEU A 370 -4.77 6.16 14.46
C LEU A 370 -6.23 6.44 14.08
N LEU A 371 -6.45 6.93 12.85
CA LEU A 371 -7.76 7.08 12.22
C LEU A 371 -7.86 6.09 11.05
N VAL A 372 -8.48 4.95 11.26
CA VAL A 372 -8.51 3.82 10.32
C VAL A 372 -9.91 3.38 9.93
#